data_524e944ef30fc729561d6ddf580582bf
#
_entry.id   524e944ef30fc729561d6ddf580582bf
#
_cell.length_a   1.000
_cell.length_b   1.000
_cell.length_c   1.000
_cell.angle_alpha   90.00
_cell.angle_beta   90.00
_cell.angle_gamma   90.00
#
_symmetry.space_group_name_H-M   'P 1'
#
loop_
_entity.id
_entity.type
_entity.pdbx_description
1 polymer ?
#
loop_
_entity_poly.entity_id
_entity_poly.type
_entity_poly.pdbx_seq_one_letter_code
_entity_poly.pdbx_strand_id
1 'polypeptide(L)'
;MICSSQISQPMNGLKDIVETRNFKAWLLDQYGVLHDGKKPYPGAISTLKNLATAGAKIVIISNSSRRASTTMEKLKGLGFDPSFFTGAITSGELTHQSLQRRDDPWFAALGRSCIHMTWNDRGAISLEGLDLNVVEDVEEADFVLAHGTEALGHPSGCVSPRTLDELEKILEKSAARGLPMIVANPDYVTVEANVFHIMPGTLASKYEELGGEVKWMGKPHKMIYESAIAIAGVNPCESIAVGDSLHHDIKGANVSGIESIFITGGIHGNELGLTSFDETASLDSVKTLSAKHNAFPTYVLSAFKW
;
A
#
# COMPACT_ATOMS: atom_id res chain seq x y z
N MET A 1 5.81 -19.66 16.37
CA MET A 1 6.30 -20.62 15.36
C MET A 1 5.21 -20.61 14.27
N ILE A 2 5.44 -19.87 13.18
CA ILE A 2 4.60 -19.94 11.99
C ILE A 2 4.95 -21.31 11.37
N CYS A 3 3.99 -22.22 11.43
CA CYS A 3 4.07 -23.49 10.73
C CYS A 3 4.43 -23.17 9.28
N SER A 4 5.42 -23.84 8.68
CA SER A 4 5.73 -23.77 7.26
C SER A 4 4.46 -24.15 6.50
N SER A 5 3.62 -23.16 6.21
CA SER A 5 2.37 -23.36 5.49
C SER A 5 2.75 -23.83 4.09
N GLN A 6 2.44 -25.08 3.79
CA GLN A 6 2.48 -25.55 2.41
C GLN A 6 1.58 -24.60 1.60
N ILE A 7 2.16 -23.93 0.62
CA ILE A 7 1.39 -23.14 -0.34
C ILE A 7 0.32 -24.08 -0.91
N SER A 8 -0.94 -23.72 -0.75
CA SER A 8 -2.05 -24.51 -1.28
C SER A 8 -1.97 -24.61 -2.80
N GLN A 9 -2.52 -25.69 -3.35
CA GLN A 9 -2.62 -25.86 -4.81
C GLN A 9 -3.30 -24.62 -5.44
N PRO A 10 -2.93 -24.23 -6.67
CA PRO A 10 -3.65 -23.17 -7.38
C PRO A 10 -5.15 -23.49 -7.42
N MET A 11 -5.94 -22.48 -7.09
CA MET A 11 -7.42 -22.58 -7.06
C MET A 11 -8.00 -21.89 -8.30
N ASN A 12 -9.20 -22.27 -8.70
CA ASN A 12 -9.83 -21.70 -9.89
C ASN A 12 -10.58 -20.39 -9.61
N GLY A 13 -10.95 -20.13 -8.35
CA GLY A 13 -11.66 -18.92 -7.95
C GLY A 13 -11.82 -18.79 -6.45
N LEU A 14 -12.35 -17.65 -6.01
CA LEU A 14 -12.55 -17.34 -4.60
C LEU A 14 -13.70 -18.15 -3.97
N LYS A 15 -14.64 -18.65 -4.78
CA LYS A 15 -15.81 -19.39 -4.32
C LYS A 15 -15.43 -20.54 -3.40
N ASP A 16 -14.43 -21.35 -3.79
CA ASP A 16 -13.99 -22.49 -3.00
C ASP A 16 -13.45 -22.06 -1.62
N ILE A 17 -12.77 -20.92 -1.54
CA ILE A 17 -12.27 -20.36 -0.28
C ILE A 17 -13.45 -19.90 0.60
N VAL A 18 -14.40 -19.18 0.01
CA VAL A 18 -15.59 -18.69 0.72
C VAL A 18 -16.44 -19.84 1.27
N GLU A 19 -16.61 -20.91 0.50
CA GLU A 19 -17.42 -22.09 0.91
C GLU A 19 -16.72 -22.99 1.95
N THR A 20 -15.39 -23.03 1.95
CA THR A 20 -14.61 -23.92 2.84
C THR A 20 -14.02 -23.22 4.06
N ARG A 21 -13.91 -21.89 4.02
CA ARG A 21 -13.28 -21.06 5.07
C ARG A 21 -14.24 -19.94 5.48
N ASN A 22 -14.26 -19.64 6.77
CA ASN A 22 -15.17 -18.64 7.33
C ASN A 22 -14.44 -17.32 7.59
N PHE A 23 -13.86 -16.71 6.53
CA PHE A 23 -13.28 -15.39 6.65
C PHE A 23 -14.37 -14.32 6.67
N LYS A 24 -14.41 -13.53 7.75
CA LYS A 24 -15.37 -12.44 7.92
C LYS A 24 -14.90 -11.15 7.25
N ALA A 25 -13.58 -10.92 7.13
CA ALA A 25 -13.02 -9.75 6.50
C ALA A 25 -12.05 -10.09 5.37
N TRP A 26 -12.14 -9.31 4.30
CA TRP A 26 -11.32 -9.40 3.10
C TRP A 26 -10.59 -8.08 2.92
N LEU A 27 -9.27 -8.12 3.10
CA LEU A 27 -8.38 -6.97 2.96
C LEU A 27 -7.82 -6.96 1.55
N LEU A 28 -8.34 -6.11 0.68
CA LEU A 28 -8.05 -6.16 -0.74
C LEU A 28 -7.10 -5.05 -1.16
N ASP A 29 -6.00 -5.41 -1.81
CA ASP A 29 -5.32 -4.45 -2.65
C ASP A 29 -6.19 -4.07 -3.86
N GLN A 30 -5.90 -2.94 -4.48
CA GLN A 30 -6.71 -2.42 -5.59
C GLN A 30 -6.02 -2.57 -6.95
N TYR A 31 -4.77 -2.08 -7.07
CA TYR A 31 -4.03 -2.08 -8.34
C TYR A 31 -3.41 -3.47 -8.55
N GLY A 32 -3.61 -4.07 -9.70
CA GLY A 32 -3.16 -5.44 -9.95
C GLY A 32 -4.14 -6.53 -9.46
N VAL A 33 -5.10 -6.17 -8.61
CA VAL A 33 -6.15 -7.07 -8.08
C VAL A 33 -7.52 -6.74 -8.63
N LEU A 34 -7.99 -5.51 -8.42
CA LEU A 34 -9.33 -5.07 -8.82
C LEU A 34 -9.35 -4.37 -10.18
N HIS A 35 -8.30 -3.62 -10.50
CA HIS A 35 -8.21 -2.79 -11.71
C HIS A 35 -6.75 -2.55 -12.15
N ASP A 36 -6.58 -2.13 -13.40
CA ASP A 36 -5.29 -1.74 -14.00
C ASP A 36 -5.00 -0.22 -13.92
N GLY A 37 -5.79 0.51 -13.13
CA GLY A 37 -5.75 1.96 -13.01
C GLY A 37 -6.72 2.70 -13.93
N LYS A 38 -7.18 2.08 -15.00
CA LYS A 38 -8.10 2.65 -16.01
C LYS A 38 -9.44 1.94 -16.10
N LYS A 39 -9.46 0.64 -15.89
CA LYS A 39 -10.66 -0.21 -15.96
C LYS A 39 -10.58 -1.36 -14.96
N PRO A 40 -11.73 -1.87 -14.49
CA PRO A 40 -11.78 -3.09 -13.68
C PRO A 40 -11.24 -4.29 -14.46
N TYR A 41 -10.61 -5.22 -13.75
CA TYR A 41 -10.31 -6.52 -14.32
C TYR A 41 -11.59 -7.32 -14.58
N PRO A 42 -11.59 -8.22 -15.60
CA PRO A 42 -12.73 -9.10 -15.86
C PRO A 42 -13.13 -9.89 -14.61
N GLY A 43 -14.41 -9.82 -14.27
CA GLY A 43 -14.94 -10.54 -13.10
C GLY A 43 -14.79 -9.83 -11.74
N ALA A 44 -13.96 -8.80 -11.61
CA ALA A 44 -13.69 -8.17 -10.31
C ALA A 44 -14.95 -7.59 -9.64
N ILE A 45 -15.78 -6.86 -10.40
CA ILE A 45 -17.02 -6.27 -9.86
C ILE A 45 -18.01 -7.36 -9.41
N SER A 46 -18.20 -8.41 -10.22
CA SER A 46 -19.10 -9.50 -9.86
C SER A 46 -18.61 -10.30 -8.66
N THR A 47 -17.31 -10.48 -8.54
CA THR A 47 -16.66 -11.14 -7.39
C THR A 47 -16.87 -10.34 -6.10
N LEU A 48 -16.69 -9.01 -6.14
CA LEU A 48 -16.98 -8.14 -4.99
C LEU A 48 -18.46 -8.21 -4.59
N LYS A 49 -19.37 -8.19 -5.56
CA LYS A 49 -20.80 -8.34 -5.30
C LYS A 49 -21.10 -9.68 -4.59
N ASN A 50 -20.48 -10.77 -5.06
CA ASN A 50 -20.68 -12.09 -4.46
C ASN A 50 -20.14 -12.14 -3.02
N LEU A 51 -18.93 -11.59 -2.76
CA LEU A 51 -18.37 -11.46 -1.41
C LEU A 51 -19.27 -10.64 -0.49
N ALA A 52 -19.73 -9.46 -0.95
CA ALA A 52 -20.64 -8.62 -0.18
C ALA A 52 -21.98 -9.34 0.12
N THR A 53 -22.53 -10.06 -0.87
CA THR A 53 -23.76 -10.86 -0.70
C THR A 53 -23.57 -12.01 0.29
N ALA A 54 -22.37 -12.59 0.36
CA ALA A 54 -22.01 -13.58 1.36
C ALA A 54 -21.78 -12.99 2.78
N GLY A 55 -21.94 -11.67 2.95
CA GLY A 55 -21.80 -10.99 4.22
C GLY A 55 -20.36 -10.65 4.60
N ALA A 56 -19.41 -10.74 3.67
CA ALA A 56 -18.03 -10.39 3.92
C ALA A 56 -17.86 -8.88 4.14
N LYS A 57 -17.03 -8.50 5.10
CA LYS A 57 -16.57 -7.13 5.30
C LYS A 57 -15.37 -6.89 4.40
N ILE A 58 -15.49 -5.97 3.46
CA ILE A 58 -14.47 -5.71 2.46
C ILE A 58 -13.79 -4.39 2.78
N VAL A 59 -12.47 -4.42 3.01
CA VAL A 59 -11.66 -3.23 3.29
C VAL A 59 -10.55 -3.14 2.25
N ILE A 60 -10.47 -1.98 1.61
CA ILE A 60 -9.35 -1.68 0.70
C ILE A 60 -8.11 -1.33 1.53
N ILE A 61 -6.97 -1.92 1.16
CA ILE A 61 -5.67 -1.65 1.76
C ILE A 61 -4.66 -1.26 0.67
N SER A 62 -4.09 -0.05 0.74
CA SER A 62 -3.33 0.52 -0.38
C SER A 62 -2.11 1.31 0.07
N ASN A 63 -1.03 1.26 -0.71
CA ASN A 63 0.18 2.09 -0.50
C ASN A 63 0.06 3.51 -1.05
N SER A 64 -1.10 3.90 -1.59
CA SER A 64 -1.31 5.25 -2.09
C SER A 64 -1.06 6.31 -1.02
N SER A 65 -0.32 7.37 -1.37
CA SER A 65 -0.12 8.55 -0.51
C SER A 65 -1.36 9.43 -0.35
N ARG A 66 -2.45 9.14 -1.08
CA ARG A 66 -3.71 9.89 -0.99
C ARG A 66 -4.58 9.39 0.15
N ARG A 67 -5.56 10.23 0.55
CA ARG A 67 -6.57 9.88 1.55
C ARG A 67 -7.46 8.72 1.05
N ALA A 68 -8.00 7.96 1.98
CA ALA A 68 -8.90 6.84 1.67
C ALA A 68 -10.13 7.27 0.87
N SER A 69 -10.68 8.46 1.12
CA SER A 69 -11.80 9.02 0.35
C SER A 69 -11.50 9.14 -1.14
N THR A 70 -10.31 9.64 -1.50
CA THR A 70 -9.89 9.75 -2.91
C THR A 70 -9.80 8.38 -3.58
N THR A 71 -9.31 7.36 -2.86
CA THR A 71 -9.27 5.98 -3.36
C THR A 71 -10.69 5.44 -3.62
N MET A 72 -11.62 5.67 -2.69
CA MET A 72 -13.01 5.24 -2.85
C MET A 72 -13.73 5.96 -4.00
N GLU A 73 -13.47 7.25 -4.20
CA GLU A 73 -13.99 8.00 -5.35
C GLU A 73 -13.46 7.44 -6.68
N LYS A 74 -12.16 7.11 -6.74
CA LYS A 74 -11.56 6.47 -7.92
C LYS A 74 -12.22 5.13 -8.22
N LEU A 75 -12.40 4.26 -7.22
CA LEU A 75 -13.08 2.97 -7.40
C LEU A 75 -14.52 3.15 -7.89
N LYS A 76 -15.27 4.12 -7.34
CA LYS A 76 -16.60 4.47 -7.82
C LYS A 76 -16.58 4.91 -9.29
N GLY A 77 -15.61 5.76 -9.67
CA GLY A 77 -15.42 6.19 -11.06
C GLY A 77 -15.09 5.05 -12.03
N LEU A 78 -14.48 3.97 -11.54
CA LEU A 78 -14.22 2.74 -12.29
C LEU A 78 -15.42 1.77 -12.34
N GLY A 79 -16.56 2.13 -11.72
CA GLY A 79 -17.79 1.33 -11.76
C GLY A 79 -17.96 0.35 -10.59
N PHE A 80 -17.13 0.42 -9.56
CA PHE A 80 -17.33 -0.34 -8.33
C PHE A 80 -18.40 0.33 -7.46
N ASP A 81 -19.36 -0.44 -6.96
CA ASP A 81 -20.39 0.08 -6.05
C ASP A 81 -19.76 0.33 -4.64
N PRO A 82 -19.80 1.58 -4.15
CA PRO A 82 -19.27 1.89 -2.82
C PRO A 82 -19.90 1.09 -1.69
N SER A 83 -21.15 0.62 -1.84
CA SER A 83 -21.85 -0.16 -0.83
C SER A 83 -21.24 -1.54 -0.57
N PHE A 84 -20.39 -2.04 -1.45
CA PHE A 84 -19.69 -3.31 -1.25
C PHE A 84 -18.56 -3.19 -0.21
N PHE A 85 -18.07 -1.99 0.06
CA PHE A 85 -16.92 -1.76 0.91
C PHE A 85 -17.33 -1.34 2.33
N THR A 86 -16.73 -1.98 3.32
CA THR A 86 -16.82 -1.55 4.73
C THR A 86 -15.99 -0.30 4.97
N GLY A 87 -14.88 -0.14 4.23
CA GLY A 87 -14.01 1.02 4.30
C GLY A 87 -12.73 0.85 3.50
N ALA A 88 -11.82 1.79 3.68
CA ALA A 88 -10.50 1.77 3.07
C ALA A 88 -9.46 2.37 4.03
N ILE A 89 -8.23 1.86 3.96
CA ILE A 89 -7.04 2.46 4.55
C ILE A 89 -5.96 2.57 3.49
N THR A 90 -5.36 3.75 3.39
CA THR A 90 -4.22 4.00 2.52
C THR A 90 -3.02 4.42 3.35
N SER A 91 -1.81 4.33 2.80
CA SER A 91 -0.62 4.87 3.47
C SER A 91 -0.77 6.35 3.80
N GLY A 92 -1.35 7.13 2.89
CA GLY A 92 -1.65 8.55 3.13
C GLY A 92 -2.69 8.77 4.22
N GLU A 93 -3.74 7.96 4.29
CA GLU A 93 -4.74 8.02 5.36
C GLU A 93 -4.14 7.66 6.72
N LEU A 94 -3.37 6.58 6.77
CA LEU A 94 -2.67 6.13 7.98
C LEU A 94 -1.70 7.21 8.48
N THR A 95 -0.92 7.80 7.57
CA THR A 95 0.01 8.90 7.88
C THR A 95 -0.73 10.10 8.45
N HIS A 96 -1.82 10.51 7.79
CA HIS A 96 -2.63 11.64 8.24
C HIS A 96 -3.22 11.40 9.64
N GLN A 97 -3.82 10.23 9.86
CA GLN A 97 -4.40 9.88 11.17
C GLN A 97 -3.33 9.83 12.27
N SER A 98 -2.15 9.27 11.99
CA SER A 98 -1.05 9.17 12.96
C SER A 98 -0.47 10.56 13.32
N LEU A 99 -0.30 11.44 12.33
CA LEU A 99 0.15 12.82 12.55
C LEU A 99 -0.91 13.68 13.28
N GLN A 100 -2.19 13.42 13.04
CA GLN A 100 -3.28 14.14 13.69
C GLN A 100 -3.44 13.73 15.15
N ARG A 101 -3.45 12.41 15.42
CA ARG A 101 -3.70 11.87 16.78
C ARG A 101 -2.48 11.99 17.67
N ARG A 102 -1.29 11.66 17.15
CA ARG A 102 -0.02 11.63 17.91
C ARG A 102 -0.10 10.82 19.19
N ASP A 103 -0.89 9.74 19.19
CA ASP A 103 -1.11 8.84 20.32
C ASP A 103 0.00 7.79 20.47
N ASP A 104 0.75 7.51 19.40
CA ASP A 104 1.98 6.72 19.44
C ASP A 104 3.15 7.59 19.96
N PRO A 105 3.99 7.10 20.90
CA PRO A 105 5.11 7.87 21.47
C PRO A 105 6.07 8.45 20.43
N TRP A 106 6.31 7.73 19.33
CA TRP A 106 7.17 8.21 18.25
C TRP A 106 6.58 9.46 17.56
N PHE A 107 5.28 9.43 17.22
CA PHE A 107 4.59 10.57 16.64
C PHE A 107 4.39 11.72 17.64
N ALA A 108 4.20 11.41 18.92
CA ALA A 108 4.10 12.41 19.98
C ALA A 108 5.39 13.21 20.15
N ALA A 109 6.55 12.58 19.95
CA ALA A 109 7.86 13.21 20.05
C ALA A 109 8.23 14.08 18.85
N LEU A 110 7.55 13.95 17.70
CA LEU A 110 7.83 14.76 16.52
C LEU A 110 7.47 16.24 16.76
N GLY A 111 8.31 17.15 16.27
CA GLY A 111 7.98 18.57 16.16
C GLY A 111 6.85 18.82 15.15
N ARG A 112 6.67 20.09 14.79
CA ARG A 112 5.59 20.54 13.88
C ARG A 112 6.10 21.05 12.53
N SER A 113 7.40 21.31 12.40
CA SER A 113 7.98 21.83 11.17
C SER A 113 8.48 20.71 10.27
N CYS A 114 8.08 20.68 9.01
CA CYS A 114 8.48 19.60 8.10
C CYS A 114 8.92 20.09 6.73
N ILE A 115 9.93 19.41 6.17
CA ILE A 115 10.17 19.41 4.73
C ILE A 115 9.14 18.49 4.10
N HIS A 116 8.25 19.02 3.25
CA HIS A 116 7.20 18.25 2.61
C HIS A 116 7.56 17.92 1.16
N MET A 117 7.92 16.67 0.89
CA MET A 117 8.12 16.14 -0.45
C MET A 117 6.78 15.62 -0.98
N THR A 118 6.33 16.12 -2.14
CA THR A 118 4.97 15.89 -2.65
C THR A 118 4.94 15.71 -4.17
N TRP A 119 3.75 15.59 -4.72
CA TRP A 119 3.51 15.50 -6.16
C TRP A 119 3.34 16.90 -6.77
N ASN A 120 3.74 17.07 -8.03
CA ASN A 120 3.45 18.22 -8.86
C ASN A 120 2.30 17.92 -9.83
N ASP A 121 2.58 17.15 -10.87
CA ASP A 121 1.62 16.86 -11.95
C ASP A 121 0.44 15.99 -11.49
N ARG A 122 0.68 15.14 -10.50
CA ARG A 122 -0.35 14.31 -9.87
C ARG A 122 -1.18 15.06 -8.82
N GLY A 123 -0.88 16.34 -8.58
CA GLY A 123 -1.49 17.18 -7.56
C GLY A 123 -0.94 16.93 -6.16
N ALA A 124 -0.56 18.00 -5.49
CA ALA A 124 -0.01 18.00 -4.14
C ALA A 124 -0.93 17.28 -3.12
N ILE A 125 -0.30 16.70 -2.11
CA ILE A 125 -1.05 16.12 -0.98
C ILE A 125 -1.33 17.23 0.04
N SER A 126 -2.61 17.38 0.40
CA SER A 126 -3.04 18.36 1.43
C SER A 126 -2.59 17.91 2.82
N LEU A 127 -2.09 18.86 3.59
CA LEU A 127 -1.76 18.73 5.01
C LEU A 127 -2.81 19.38 5.93
N GLU A 128 -3.95 19.74 5.37
CA GLU A 128 -5.05 20.37 6.12
C GLU A 128 -5.45 19.53 7.34
N GLY A 129 -5.63 20.20 8.47
CA GLY A 129 -6.02 19.55 9.75
C GLY A 129 -4.89 18.87 10.51
N LEU A 130 -3.63 18.95 10.04
CA LEU A 130 -2.47 18.35 10.72
C LEU A 130 -1.72 19.32 11.64
N ASP A 131 -2.02 20.62 11.56
CA ASP A 131 -1.28 21.64 12.31
C ASP A 131 0.24 21.52 12.13
N LEU A 132 0.67 21.36 10.88
CA LEU A 132 2.06 21.28 10.48
C LEU A 132 2.52 22.58 9.84
N ASN A 133 3.75 22.95 10.13
CA ASN A 133 4.43 24.08 9.55
C ASN A 133 5.38 23.58 8.44
N VAL A 134 5.02 23.83 7.18
CA VAL A 134 5.90 23.48 6.06
C VAL A 134 7.02 24.48 5.99
N VAL A 135 8.27 24.01 5.96
CA VAL A 135 9.47 24.83 5.85
C VAL A 135 10.30 24.41 4.64
N GLU A 136 11.10 25.33 4.11
CA GLU A 136 11.96 25.07 2.94
C GLU A 136 13.42 24.82 3.33
N ASP A 137 13.83 25.37 4.48
CA ASP A 137 15.16 25.16 5.01
C ASP A 137 15.17 23.94 5.93
N VAL A 138 16.10 23.02 5.65
CA VAL A 138 16.33 21.83 6.49
C VAL A 138 16.71 22.22 7.92
N GLU A 139 17.34 23.39 8.12
CA GLU A 139 17.71 23.88 9.46
C GLU A 139 16.51 24.22 10.35
N GLU A 140 15.35 24.51 9.76
CA GLU A 140 14.11 24.84 10.45
C GLU A 140 13.19 23.63 10.64
N ALA A 141 13.55 22.49 10.05
CA ALA A 141 12.70 21.29 10.04
C ALA A 141 12.92 20.40 11.28
N ASP A 142 11.86 19.78 11.74
CA ASP A 142 11.86 18.73 12.75
C ASP A 142 11.87 17.33 12.11
N PHE A 143 11.32 17.19 10.89
CA PHE A 143 11.26 15.91 10.16
C PHE A 143 11.04 16.11 8.66
N VAL A 144 11.22 15.04 7.89
CA VAL A 144 10.89 14.96 6.47
C VAL A 144 9.58 14.18 6.29
N LEU A 145 8.63 14.72 5.51
CA LEU A 145 7.36 14.08 5.17
C LEU A 145 7.28 13.81 3.66
N ALA A 146 7.40 12.55 3.25
CA ALA A 146 7.43 12.16 1.86
C ALA A 146 6.11 11.51 1.40
N HIS A 147 5.32 12.28 0.66
CA HIS A 147 4.13 11.81 -0.05
C HIS A 147 4.37 11.62 -1.55
N GLY A 148 5.38 12.24 -2.12
CA GLY A 148 5.69 12.25 -3.54
C GLY A 148 7.17 12.51 -3.81
N THR A 149 7.54 12.51 -5.11
CA THR A 149 8.91 12.61 -5.58
C THR A 149 9.11 13.70 -6.67
N GLU A 150 8.16 14.63 -6.79
CA GLU A 150 8.13 15.58 -7.92
C GLU A 150 8.31 17.05 -7.49
N ALA A 151 8.06 17.37 -6.21
CA ALA A 151 8.05 18.74 -5.73
C ALA A 151 8.29 18.84 -4.22
N LEU A 152 8.62 20.05 -3.78
CA LEU A 152 8.53 20.47 -2.39
C LEU A 152 7.26 21.30 -2.15
N GLY A 153 6.61 21.05 -1.03
CA GLY A 153 5.58 21.93 -0.50
C GLY A 153 6.19 23.23 -0.01
N HIS A 154 5.40 24.29 -0.08
CA HIS A 154 5.75 25.63 0.33
C HIS A 154 4.84 26.09 1.48
N PRO A 155 5.30 26.99 2.39
CA PRO A 155 4.46 27.54 3.46
C PRO A 155 3.16 28.19 2.97
N SER A 156 3.16 28.73 1.75
CA SER A 156 1.96 29.30 1.11
C SER A 156 0.93 28.28 0.62
N GLY A 157 1.22 26.97 0.73
CA GLY A 157 0.40 25.90 0.18
C GLY A 157 0.66 25.60 -1.31
N CYS A 158 1.48 26.39 -1.98
CA CYS A 158 1.98 26.08 -3.33
C CYS A 158 3.00 24.95 -3.29
N VAL A 159 3.41 24.48 -4.49
CA VAL A 159 4.50 23.51 -4.63
C VAL A 159 5.57 24.05 -5.57
N SER A 160 6.81 23.67 -5.32
CA SER A 160 7.96 23.98 -6.18
C SER A 160 8.46 22.68 -6.80
N PRO A 161 8.34 22.47 -8.13
CA PRO A 161 8.88 21.27 -8.78
C PRO A 161 10.35 21.07 -8.47
N ARG A 162 10.74 19.81 -8.27
CA ARG A 162 12.12 19.39 -7.98
C ARG A 162 12.46 18.14 -8.75
N THR A 163 13.71 18.07 -9.19
CA THR A 163 14.28 16.82 -9.71
C THR A 163 14.59 15.86 -8.57
N LEU A 164 14.75 14.59 -8.91
CA LEU A 164 15.13 13.57 -7.92
C LEU A 164 16.45 13.92 -7.24
N ASP A 165 17.47 14.36 -8.02
CA ASP A 165 18.78 14.77 -7.50
C ASP A 165 18.71 15.93 -6.50
N GLU A 166 17.77 16.88 -6.71
CA GLU A 166 17.54 17.98 -5.76
C GLU A 166 16.91 17.47 -4.46
N LEU A 167 15.96 16.54 -4.57
CA LEU A 167 15.36 15.92 -3.39
C LEU A 167 16.38 15.08 -2.62
N GLU A 168 17.24 14.32 -3.29
CA GLU A 168 18.31 13.55 -2.66
C GLU A 168 19.31 14.45 -1.90
N LYS A 169 19.69 15.61 -2.44
CA LYS A 169 20.52 16.58 -1.72
C LYS A 169 19.87 17.13 -0.45
N ILE A 170 18.55 17.26 -0.45
CA ILE A 170 17.81 17.65 0.76
C ILE A 170 17.85 16.51 1.77
N LEU A 171 17.69 15.24 1.33
CA LEU A 171 17.81 14.08 2.17
C LEU A 171 19.20 13.94 2.80
N GLU A 172 20.27 14.19 2.03
CA GLU A 172 21.65 14.20 2.56
C GLU A 172 21.82 15.20 3.72
N LYS A 173 21.31 16.42 3.55
CA LYS A 173 21.33 17.43 4.61
C LYS A 173 20.49 17.04 5.81
N SER A 174 19.30 16.48 5.56
CA SER A 174 18.38 16.03 6.60
C SER A 174 18.97 14.86 7.42
N ALA A 175 19.64 13.91 6.75
CA ALA A 175 20.33 12.79 7.41
C ALA A 175 21.52 13.28 8.26
N ALA A 176 22.29 14.26 7.74
CA ALA A 176 23.40 14.87 8.51
C ALA A 176 22.92 15.55 9.80
N ARG A 177 21.66 16.04 9.84
CA ARG A 177 21.01 16.58 11.03
C ARG A 177 20.31 15.53 11.90
N GLY A 178 20.23 14.28 11.44
CA GLY A 178 19.52 13.21 12.14
C GLY A 178 18.00 13.43 12.20
N LEU A 179 17.41 14.10 11.20
CA LEU A 179 15.97 14.29 11.15
C LEU A 179 15.27 12.94 10.86
N PRO A 180 14.16 12.59 11.53
CA PRO A 180 13.37 11.43 11.13
C PRO A 180 12.61 11.69 9.86
N MET A 181 12.35 10.65 9.06
CA MET A 181 11.55 10.72 7.85
C MET A 181 10.28 9.87 7.98
N ILE A 182 9.15 10.42 7.57
CA ILE A 182 7.90 9.67 7.39
C ILE A 182 7.69 9.46 5.89
N VAL A 183 7.54 8.21 5.46
CA VAL A 183 7.22 7.89 4.08
C VAL A 183 5.79 7.38 3.97
N ALA A 184 4.94 8.16 3.30
CA ALA A 184 3.50 7.93 3.16
C ALA A 184 3.13 7.12 1.91
N ASN A 185 4.10 6.58 1.21
CA ASN A 185 3.96 5.60 0.13
C ASN A 185 5.24 4.75 0.08
N PRO A 186 5.20 3.51 0.55
CA PRO A 186 6.38 2.66 0.60
C PRO A 186 6.76 2.01 -0.73
N ASP A 187 6.01 2.22 -1.81
CA ASP A 187 6.38 1.69 -3.12
C ASP A 187 7.68 2.34 -3.61
N TYR A 188 8.54 1.55 -4.26
CA TYR A 188 9.78 2.06 -4.88
C TYR A 188 9.52 2.64 -6.26
N VAL A 189 8.72 1.93 -7.04
CA VAL A 189 8.34 2.31 -8.39
C VAL A 189 6.90 1.92 -8.66
N THR A 190 6.26 2.61 -9.59
CA THR A 190 5.00 2.19 -10.19
C THR A 190 5.07 2.28 -11.70
N VAL A 191 4.27 1.49 -12.40
CA VAL A 191 4.16 1.52 -13.86
C VAL A 191 2.79 2.07 -14.22
N GLU A 192 2.75 3.21 -14.88
CA GLU A 192 1.53 3.80 -15.39
C GLU A 192 1.68 4.06 -16.90
N ALA A 193 0.79 3.50 -17.71
CA ALA A 193 0.84 3.60 -19.18
C ALA A 193 2.21 3.20 -19.78
N ASN A 194 2.85 2.14 -19.26
CA ASN A 194 4.18 1.65 -19.62
C ASN A 194 5.34 2.63 -19.29
N VAL A 195 5.12 3.62 -18.44
CA VAL A 195 6.15 4.52 -17.92
C VAL A 195 6.44 4.16 -16.47
N PHE A 196 7.72 4.02 -16.14
CA PHE A 196 8.17 3.85 -14.76
C PHE A 196 8.16 5.20 -14.06
N HIS A 197 7.53 5.25 -12.89
CA HIS A 197 7.56 6.42 -12.01
C HIS A 197 8.23 6.03 -10.70
N ILE A 198 9.18 6.84 -10.28
CA ILE A 198 9.83 6.69 -8.98
C ILE A 198 8.83 7.08 -7.90
N MET A 199 8.76 6.27 -6.84
CA MET A 199 7.85 6.47 -5.73
C MET A 199 8.62 6.81 -4.44
N PRO A 200 7.96 7.37 -3.42
CA PRO A 200 8.62 7.81 -2.19
C PRO A 200 9.44 6.75 -1.45
N GLY A 201 9.09 5.46 -1.61
CA GLY A 201 9.89 4.36 -1.05
C GLY A 201 11.34 4.35 -1.54
N THR A 202 11.60 4.80 -2.79
CA THR A 202 12.97 4.95 -3.30
C THR A 202 13.74 6.01 -2.52
N LEU A 203 13.12 7.17 -2.24
CA LEU A 203 13.73 8.22 -1.42
C LEU A 203 13.98 7.74 0.02
N ALA A 204 13.01 7.00 0.57
CA ALA A 204 13.13 6.45 1.93
C ALA A 204 14.27 5.43 2.05
N SER A 205 14.41 4.52 1.07
CA SER A 205 15.53 3.57 1.01
C SER A 205 16.87 4.29 0.94
N LYS A 206 16.96 5.32 0.09
CA LYS A 206 18.16 6.17 0.01
C LYS A 206 18.44 6.86 1.34
N TYR A 207 17.41 7.31 2.04
CA TYR A 207 17.55 7.96 3.33
C TYR A 207 18.11 7.01 4.41
N GLU A 208 17.65 5.75 4.42
CA GLU A 208 18.22 4.71 5.30
C GLU A 208 19.70 4.41 4.98
N GLU A 209 20.07 4.38 3.69
CA GLU A 209 21.48 4.24 3.27
C GLU A 209 22.37 5.37 3.77
N LEU A 210 21.83 6.58 3.92
CA LEU A 210 22.50 7.74 4.51
C LEU A 210 22.54 7.70 6.05
N GLY A 211 21.97 6.66 6.69
CA GLY A 211 21.87 6.50 8.13
C GLY A 211 20.67 7.22 8.78
N GLY A 212 19.73 7.71 7.98
CA GLY A 212 18.51 8.35 8.45
C GLY A 212 17.49 7.35 9.00
N GLU A 213 16.71 7.78 10.00
CA GLU A 213 15.59 7.01 10.54
C GLU A 213 14.35 7.18 9.66
N VAL A 214 13.72 6.08 9.24
CA VAL A 214 12.50 6.10 8.41
C VAL A 214 11.32 5.44 9.14
N LYS A 215 10.20 6.15 9.22
CA LYS A 215 8.90 5.59 9.61
C LYS A 215 8.10 5.24 8.35
N TRP A 216 8.03 3.98 8.03
CA TRP A 216 7.33 3.45 6.87
C TRP A 216 5.82 3.34 7.15
N MET A 217 4.99 4.02 6.34
CA MET A 217 3.54 4.07 6.51
C MET A 217 2.84 3.33 5.38
N GLY A 218 2.63 2.02 5.54
CA GLY A 218 1.96 1.20 4.53
C GLY A 218 2.41 -0.25 4.52
N LYS A 219 1.98 -1.01 3.52
CA LYS A 219 2.39 -2.41 3.31
C LYS A 219 3.89 -2.47 2.98
N PRO A 220 4.66 -3.41 3.55
CA PRO A 220 4.25 -4.60 4.32
C PRO A 220 4.18 -4.39 5.84
N HIS A 221 4.22 -3.17 6.35
CA HIS A 221 4.26 -2.91 7.79
C HIS A 221 2.91 -3.22 8.45
N LYS A 222 3.00 -3.81 9.65
CA LYS A 222 1.85 -4.33 10.39
C LYS A 222 0.78 -3.28 10.69
N MET A 223 1.18 -2.04 10.92
CA MET A 223 0.29 -0.94 11.31
C MET A 223 -0.89 -0.72 10.35
N ILE A 224 -0.67 -0.83 9.03
CA ILE A 224 -1.75 -0.64 8.05
C ILE A 224 -2.74 -1.82 8.08
N TYR A 225 -2.26 -3.05 8.36
CA TYR A 225 -3.12 -4.23 8.52
C TYR A 225 -3.95 -4.16 9.81
N GLU A 226 -3.36 -3.73 10.92
CA GLU A 226 -4.06 -3.48 12.18
C GLU A 226 -5.17 -2.45 12.00
N SER A 227 -4.90 -1.37 11.27
CA SER A 227 -5.91 -0.37 10.93
C SER A 227 -7.04 -0.95 10.06
N ALA A 228 -6.71 -1.77 9.05
CA ALA A 228 -7.71 -2.43 8.21
C ALA A 228 -8.60 -3.40 9.00
N ILE A 229 -8.01 -4.17 9.91
CA ILE A 229 -8.74 -5.08 10.82
C ILE A 229 -9.65 -4.29 11.75
N ALA A 230 -9.18 -3.18 12.30
CA ALA A 230 -9.99 -2.28 13.14
C ALA A 230 -11.20 -1.72 12.38
N ILE A 231 -11.02 -1.30 11.11
CA ILE A 231 -12.11 -0.86 10.24
C ILE A 231 -13.13 -2.00 10.02
N ALA A 232 -12.66 -3.22 9.79
CA ALA A 232 -13.51 -4.38 9.63
C ALA A 232 -14.20 -4.81 10.95
N GLY A 233 -13.64 -4.48 12.12
CA GLY A 233 -14.14 -4.88 13.42
C GLY A 233 -14.17 -6.39 13.62
N VAL A 234 -13.09 -7.09 13.24
CA VAL A 234 -12.91 -8.53 13.36
C VAL A 234 -11.54 -8.86 13.96
N ASN A 235 -11.29 -10.15 14.23
CA ASN A 235 -9.96 -10.60 14.65
C ASN A 235 -9.06 -10.90 13.43
N PRO A 236 -7.71 -10.83 13.58
CA PRO A 236 -6.79 -11.18 12.50
C PRO A 236 -7.04 -12.57 11.89
N CYS A 237 -7.31 -13.57 12.71
CA CYS A 237 -7.57 -14.95 12.27
C CYS A 237 -8.90 -15.13 11.51
N GLU A 238 -9.78 -14.13 11.52
CA GLU A 238 -11.03 -14.10 10.75
C GLU A 238 -10.88 -13.29 9.45
N SER A 239 -9.65 -12.86 9.14
CA SER A 239 -9.34 -12.01 8.00
C SER A 239 -8.48 -12.73 6.98
N ILE A 240 -8.61 -12.34 5.72
CA ILE A 240 -7.74 -12.77 4.63
C ILE A 240 -7.32 -11.56 3.81
N ALA A 241 -6.02 -11.48 3.47
CA ALA A 241 -5.49 -10.44 2.60
C ALA A 241 -5.42 -10.94 1.15
N VAL A 242 -5.71 -10.08 0.19
CA VAL A 242 -5.63 -10.40 -1.24
C VAL A 242 -4.77 -9.35 -1.92
N GLY A 243 -3.70 -9.77 -2.58
CA GLY A 243 -2.78 -8.85 -3.25
C GLY A 243 -1.96 -9.52 -4.33
N ASP A 244 -1.33 -8.71 -5.17
CA ASP A 244 -0.49 -9.16 -6.27
C ASP A 244 1.02 -8.97 -6.01
N SER A 245 1.40 -8.29 -4.93
CA SER A 245 2.78 -8.04 -4.57
C SER A 245 3.24 -8.96 -3.43
N LEU A 246 4.23 -9.81 -3.71
CA LEU A 246 4.87 -10.62 -2.67
C LEU A 246 5.56 -9.75 -1.62
N HIS A 247 6.21 -8.65 -2.06
CA HIS A 247 6.95 -7.77 -1.16
C HIS A 247 6.02 -6.96 -0.24
N HIS A 248 4.88 -6.48 -0.75
CA HIS A 248 3.96 -5.63 0.00
C HIS A 248 2.82 -6.42 0.66
N ASP A 249 2.02 -7.12 -0.17
CA ASP A 249 0.78 -7.74 0.29
C ASP A 249 1.01 -9.02 1.07
N ILE A 250 1.73 -9.95 0.47
CA ILE A 250 1.91 -11.29 1.04
C ILE A 250 2.83 -11.23 2.26
N LYS A 251 3.95 -10.51 2.15
CA LYS A 251 4.85 -10.28 3.28
C LYS A 251 4.14 -9.55 4.43
N GLY A 252 3.35 -8.53 4.10
CA GLY A 252 2.58 -7.78 5.09
C GLY A 252 1.53 -8.63 5.80
N ALA A 253 0.81 -9.47 5.07
CA ALA A 253 -0.10 -10.44 5.66
C ALA A 253 0.63 -11.43 6.57
N ASN A 254 1.78 -11.97 6.12
CA ASN A 254 2.59 -12.90 6.91
C ASN A 254 3.06 -12.28 8.25
N VAL A 255 3.60 -11.05 8.23
CA VAL A 255 4.06 -10.39 9.47
C VAL A 255 2.90 -9.98 10.38
N SER A 256 1.71 -9.83 9.83
CA SER A 256 0.48 -9.52 10.56
C SER A 256 -0.27 -10.76 11.07
N GLY A 257 0.21 -11.97 10.73
CA GLY A 257 -0.44 -13.24 11.12
C GLY A 257 -1.79 -13.48 10.43
N ILE A 258 -1.97 -12.93 9.22
CA ILE A 258 -3.20 -13.02 8.42
C ILE A 258 -2.95 -13.99 7.26
N GLU A 259 -3.91 -14.86 6.95
CA GLU A 259 -3.87 -15.68 5.74
C GLU A 259 -3.95 -14.81 4.49
N SER A 260 -3.36 -15.28 3.38
CA SER A 260 -3.26 -14.46 2.17
C SER A 260 -3.55 -15.23 0.89
N ILE A 261 -4.05 -14.49 -0.10
CA ILE A 261 -4.24 -14.93 -1.48
C ILE A 261 -3.29 -14.12 -2.35
N PHE A 262 -2.41 -14.80 -3.06
CA PHE A 262 -1.53 -14.20 -4.04
C PHE A 262 -2.16 -14.24 -5.43
N ILE A 263 -2.38 -13.07 -6.03
CA ILE A 263 -2.86 -12.90 -7.41
C ILE A 263 -1.66 -12.86 -8.34
N THR A 264 -1.44 -13.92 -9.11
CA THR A 264 -0.24 -14.08 -9.94
C THR A 264 -0.27 -13.25 -11.21
N GLY A 265 -1.46 -12.87 -11.71
CA GLY A 265 -1.60 -12.05 -12.92
C GLY A 265 -1.33 -10.56 -12.76
N GLY A 266 -0.88 -10.11 -11.58
CA GLY A 266 -0.53 -8.73 -11.30
C GLY A 266 0.96 -8.41 -11.56
N ILE A 267 1.61 -7.67 -10.64
CA ILE A 267 2.96 -7.12 -10.82
C ILE A 267 4.04 -8.18 -11.12
N HIS A 268 3.88 -9.40 -10.61
CA HIS A 268 4.81 -10.51 -10.81
C HIS A 268 4.51 -11.38 -12.05
N GLY A 269 3.51 -11.04 -12.86
CA GLY A 269 3.12 -11.85 -14.02
C GLY A 269 4.28 -12.16 -14.96
N ASN A 270 5.09 -11.17 -15.31
CA ASN A 270 6.27 -11.34 -16.16
C ASN A 270 7.34 -12.25 -15.52
N GLU A 271 7.61 -12.10 -14.22
CA GLU A 271 8.58 -12.95 -13.51
C GLU A 271 8.11 -14.40 -13.42
N LEU A 272 6.80 -14.62 -13.41
CA LEU A 272 6.17 -15.94 -13.43
C LEU A 272 6.03 -16.54 -14.84
N GLY A 273 6.43 -15.78 -15.88
CA GLY A 273 6.34 -16.21 -17.28
C GLY A 273 4.94 -16.17 -17.87
N LEU A 274 4.03 -15.40 -17.27
CA LEU A 274 2.63 -15.27 -17.73
C LEU A 274 2.56 -14.29 -18.91
N THR A 275 1.79 -14.66 -19.93
CA THR A 275 1.65 -13.90 -21.18
C THR A 275 0.24 -13.35 -21.37
N SER A 276 -0.72 -13.85 -20.62
CA SER A 276 -2.14 -13.47 -20.73
C SER A 276 -2.80 -13.28 -19.37
N PHE A 277 -3.87 -12.49 -19.36
CA PHE A 277 -4.71 -12.33 -18.18
C PHE A 277 -5.33 -13.68 -17.79
N ASP A 278 -5.35 -13.97 -16.48
CA ASP A 278 -5.95 -15.19 -15.91
C ASP A 278 -5.20 -16.50 -16.25
N GLU A 279 -4.00 -16.40 -16.75
CA GLU A 279 -3.11 -17.55 -16.94
C GLU A 279 -2.61 -18.07 -15.58
N THR A 280 -2.64 -19.39 -15.40
CA THR A 280 -2.23 -20.01 -14.15
C THR A 280 -0.72 -20.20 -14.10
N ALA A 281 -0.09 -19.61 -13.11
CA ALA A 281 1.35 -19.82 -12.85
C ALA A 281 1.63 -21.23 -12.34
N SER A 282 2.81 -21.77 -12.69
CA SER A 282 3.23 -23.05 -12.12
C SER A 282 3.49 -22.90 -10.62
N LEU A 283 3.12 -23.90 -9.84
CA LEU A 283 3.34 -23.90 -8.39
C LEU A 283 4.83 -23.78 -8.02
N ASP A 284 5.70 -24.37 -8.80
CA ASP A 284 7.15 -24.33 -8.56
C ASP A 284 7.73 -22.93 -8.83
N SER A 285 7.25 -22.23 -9.87
CA SER A 285 7.61 -20.83 -10.11
C SER A 285 7.14 -19.93 -8.97
N VAL A 286 5.91 -20.13 -8.49
CA VAL A 286 5.39 -19.38 -7.34
C VAL A 286 6.21 -19.65 -6.07
N LYS A 287 6.56 -20.90 -5.77
CA LYS A 287 7.39 -21.25 -4.61
C LYS A 287 8.77 -20.59 -4.69
N THR A 288 9.39 -20.65 -5.86
CA THR A 288 10.71 -20.06 -6.08
C THR A 288 10.68 -18.55 -5.87
N LEU A 289 9.67 -17.88 -6.42
CA LEU A 289 9.50 -16.45 -6.28
C LEU A 289 9.16 -16.06 -4.84
N SER A 290 8.29 -16.83 -4.18
CA SER A 290 7.96 -16.63 -2.76
C SER A 290 9.17 -16.74 -1.85
N ALA A 291 10.05 -17.71 -2.10
CA ALA A 291 11.30 -17.87 -1.36
C ALA A 291 12.24 -16.68 -1.58
N LYS A 292 12.38 -16.19 -2.82
CA LYS A 292 13.17 -14.99 -3.16
C LYS A 292 12.73 -13.76 -2.35
N HIS A 293 11.43 -13.58 -2.17
CA HIS A 293 10.85 -12.45 -1.43
C HIS A 293 10.67 -12.71 0.08
N ASN A 294 10.93 -13.93 0.55
CA ASN A 294 10.60 -14.38 1.91
C ASN A 294 9.14 -14.03 2.27
N ALA A 295 8.23 -14.38 1.38
CA ALA A 295 6.80 -14.08 1.47
C ALA A 295 5.98 -15.26 0.94
N PHE A 296 5.20 -15.89 1.82
CA PHE A 296 4.57 -17.18 1.56
C PHE A 296 3.04 -17.04 1.59
N PRO A 297 2.38 -17.08 0.42
CA PRO A 297 0.91 -17.02 0.37
C PRO A 297 0.27 -18.30 0.89
N THR A 298 -0.93 -18.18 1.49
CA THR A 298 -1.73 -19.34 1.86
C THR A 298 -2.39 -19.94 0.63
N TYR A 299 -2.93 -19.11 -0.25
CA TYR A 299 -3.61 -19.50 -1.49
C TYR A 299 -3.02 -18.75 -2.68
N VAL A 300 -3.18 -19.34 -3.87
CA VAL A 300 -2.70 -18.77 -5.13
C VAL A 300 -3.84 -18.78 -6.14
N LEU A 301 -4.10 -17.62 -6.75
CA LEU A 301 -5.08 -17.45 -7.82
C LEU A 301 -4.44 -16.71 -9.00
N SER A 302 -4.89 -17.00 -10.20
CA SER A 302 -4.47 -16.28 -11.41
C SER A 302 -5.01 -14.84 -11.43
N ALA A 303 -6.27 -14.66 -11.02
CA ALA A 303 -6.97 -13.37 -11.00
C ALA A 303 -7.98 -13.32 -9.85
N PHE A 304 -8.43 -12.11 -9.50
CA PHE A 304 -9.51 -11.89 -8.54
C PHE A 304 -10.85 -12.21 -9.20
N LYS A 305 -11.25 -13.46 -9.13
CA LYS A 305 -12.49 -13.98 -9.74
C LYS A 305 -13.20 -14.96 -8.82
N TRP A 306 -14.53 -15.11 -9.06
CA TRP A 306 -15.40 -15.99 -8.27
C TRP A 306 -15.25 -17.46 -8.61
#